data_6ff8a1b38b41e98da7c4e718aad1ac6e
#
_entry.id   6ff8a1b38b41e98da7c4e718aad1ac6e
#
_cell.length_a   1.000
_cell.length_b   1.000
_cell.length_c   1.000
_cell.angle_alpha   90.00
_cell.angle_beta   90.00
_cell.angle_gamma   90.00
#
_symmetry.space_group_name_H-M   'P 1'
#
loop_
_entity.id
_entity.type
_entity.pdbx_description
1 polymer ?
#
loop_
_entity_poly.entity_id
_entity_poly.type
_entity_poly.pdbx_seq_one_letter_code
_entity_poly.pdbx_strand_id
1 'polypeptide(L)'
;MVINTATRSLRAPRIFYGWYIVAACVTLNFYLSLVFFQGFQAFFLPISQEFHWDRATTSGAFSLRQLESGLLAPLLGFIVDRWGARNVILTSVLVTGAGMILLSFVTNLWMFYGAFLVISMGASGASHGISWPVAIVNWFQRLRGRALGLACMGPVVSGPFLVTMAMLESALGWRDAVRLLGFGLCLIGVPLALIVRSEPKRYGFLPDGDPPQEHEAGRKVYDPAIAGESDGGLSVGQAVRTRGFWLLLLVLGLQFIGLSGLSVHLIPLLEDFGYSSTQAASILGLVFLLSGIGRFGSGIASDWIDRRVVVAALLAFQVVAALSLTQISHSALWQAVLFSLFYGVGFGGMIPLRSLLIGDLFGSRAFGAIQGLIQGGAIAGGVFGPVFFGRVFDVTHSYHLALYISSAISAAAIPAAFLLPLPRRSPRRRR
;
A
#
# COMPACT_ATOMS: atom_id res chain seq x y z
N MET A 1 31.28 30.54 50.15
CA MET A 1 29.89 30.06 50.01
C MET A 1 29.33 30.65 48.74
N VAL A 2 29.51 29.98 47.60
CA VAL A 2 29.08 30.46 46.30
C VAL A 2 27.85 29.62 45.90
N ILE A 3 26.69 30.25 45.98
CA ILE A 3 25.41 29.62 45.57
C ILE A 3 25.35 29.63 44.05
N ASN A 4 25.55 28.47 43.46
CA ASN A 4 25.44 28.27 42.03
C ASN A 4 23.95 28.02 41.67
N THR A 5 23.22 29.09 41.36
CA THR A 5 21.86 29.05 40.87
C THR A 5 21.86 28.58 39.40
N ALA A 6 21.88 27.27 39.21
CA ALA A 6 21.60 26.70 37.90
C ALA A 6 20.14 26.98 37.50
N THR A 7 19.96 28.01 36.70
CA THR A 7 18.71 28.26 36.00
C THR A 7 18.38 27.09 35.11
N ARG A 8 17.56 26.14 35.59
CA ARG A 8 16.87 25.15 34.78
C ARG A 8 15.93 25.90 33.86
N SER A 9 16.38 26.19 32.65
CA SER A 9 15.47 26.61 31.59
C SER A 9 14.48 25.45 31.33
N LEU A 10 13.24 25.64 31.73
CA LEU A 10 12.12 24.80 31.36
C LEU A 10 11.94 24.92 29.83
N ARG A 11 12.80 24.24 29.05
CA ARG A 11 12.56 24.06 27.62
C ARG A 11 11.35 23.15 27.49
N ALA A 12 10.25 23.69 26.94
CA ALA A 12 9.11 22.87 26.53
C ALA A 12 9.63 21.62 25.76
N PRO A 13 9.04 20.43 25.98
CA PRO A 13 9.50 19.23 25.33
C PRO A 13 9.41 19.41 23.80
N ARG A 14 10.54 19.61 23.16
CA ARG A 14 10.62 19.69 21.71
C ARG A 14 10.28 18.33 21.17
N ILE A 15 9.23 18.24 20.33
CA ILE A 15 8.88 17.02 19.60
C ILE A 15 10.15 16.54 18.87
N PHE A 16 10.50 15.26 19.05
CA PHE A 16 11.65 14.66 18.38
C PHE A 16 11.51 14.77 16.86
N TYR A 17 12.55 15.21 16.18
CA TYR A 17 12.51 15.53 14.74
C TYR A 17 12.04 14.35 13.88
N GLY A 18 12.33 13.11 14.26
CA GLY A 18 11.86 11.91 13.58
C GLY A 18 10.35 11.87 13.36
N TRP A 19 9.56 12.45 14.29
CA TRP A 19 8.09 12.52 14.13
C TRP A 19 7.64 13.48 13.03
N TYR A 20 8.39 14.52 12.72
CA TYR A 20 8.12 15.38 11.56
C TYR A 20 8.35 14.62 10.26
N ILE A 21 9.34 13.71 10.19
CA ILE A 21 9.56 12.84 9.04
C ILE A 21 8.39 11.86 8.88
N VAL A 22 7.89 11.28 9.97
CA VAL A 22 6.70 10.41 9.95
C VAL A 22 5.47 11.18 9.49
N ALA A 23 5.24 12.39 10.02
CA ALA A 23 4.11 13.23 9.59
C ALA A 23 4.20 13.60 8.10
N ALA A 24 5.40 13.96 7.61
CA ALA A 24 5.63 14.22 6.19
C ALA A 24 5.34 12.98 5.33
N CYS A 25 5.75 11.80 5.79
CA CYS A 25 5.43 10.52 5.14
C CYS A 25 3.91 10.30 5.04
N VAL A 26 3.20 10.42 6.15
CA VAL A 26 1.73 10.25 6.21
C VAL A 26 1.04 11.21 5.25
N THR A 27 1.41 12.50 5.30
CA THR A 27 0.78 13.54 4.48
C THR A 27 1.04 13.33 2.99
N LEU A 28 2.29 13.01 2.60
CA LEU A 28 2.59 12.76 1.18
C LEU A 28 1.90 11.49 0.67
N ASN A 29 1.89 10.44 1.48
CA ASN A 29 1.21 9.18 1.10
C ASN A 29 -0.32 9.32 1.13
N PHE A 30 -0.88 10.14 2.00
CA PHE A 30 -2.29 10.55 1.93
C PHE A 30 -2.58 11.20 0.58
N TYR A 31 -1.79 12.19 0.17
CA TYR A 31 -1.99 12.90 -1.09
C TYR A 31 -1.83 11.98 -2.31
N LEU A 32 -0.75 11.19 -2.37
CA LEU A 32 -0.52 10.23 -3.46
C LEU A 32 -1.63 9.18 -3.54
N SER A 33 -2.11 8.71 -2.40
CA SER A 33 -3.21 7.76 -2.35
C SER A 33 -4.51 8.37 -2.87
N LEU A 34 -4.81 9.60 -2.42
CA LEU A 34 -5.99 10.34 -2.81
C LEU A 34 -6.01 10.63 -4.32
N VAL A 35 -4.86 11.00 -4.89
CA VAL A 35 -4.79 11.53 -6.24
C VAL A 35 -4.49 10.45 -7.28
N PHE A 36 -3.63 9.49 -6.97
CA PHE A 36 -3.14 8.53 -7.96
C PHE A 36 -3.48 7.08 -7.64
N PHE A 37 -3.13 6.57 -6.46
CA PHE A 37 -3.28 5.13 -6.21
C PHE A 37 -4.74 4.67 -6.14
N GLN A 38 -5.63 5.47 -5.58
CA GLN A 38 -7.04 5.16 -5.33
C GLN A 38 -7.97 6.12 -6.05
N GLY A 39 -7.74 7.43 -5.94
CA GLY A 39 -8.63 8.45 -6.49
C GLY A 39 -8.61 8.53 -8.01
N PHE A 40 -7.56 8.00 -8.67
CA PHE A 40 -7.50 8.00 -10.14
C PHE A 40 -8.63 7.20 -10.79
N GLN A 41 -9.27 6.28 -10.06
CA GLN A 41 -10.43 5.54 -10.55
C GLN A 41 -11.59 6.45 -10.93
N ALA A 42 -11.75 7.61 -10.29
CA ALA A 42 -12.78 8.59 -10.64
C ALA A 42 -12.61 9.15 -12.06
N PHE A 43 -11.38 9.16 -12.59
CA PHE A 43 -11.08 9.63 -13.94
C PHE A 43 -11.14 8.52 -15.00
N PHE A 44 -11.33 7.26 -14.60
CA PHE A 44 -11.28 6.11 -15.51
C PHE A 44 -12.33 6.20 -16.63
N LEU A 45 -13.60 6.38 -16.27
CA LEU A 45 -14.68 6.46 -17.24
C LEU A 45 -14.64 7.72 -18.11
N PRO A 46 -14.44 8.93 -17.55
CA PRO A 46 -14.27 10.14 -18.36
C PRO A 46 -13.18 10.02 -19.43
N ILE A 47 -12.03 9.43 -19.09
CA ILE A 47 -10.94 9.18 -20.05
C ILE A 47 -11.37 8.16 -21.11
N SER A 48 -11.92 7.02 -20.71
CA SER A 48 -12.39 5.97 -21.60
C SER A 48 -13.44 6.48 -22.60
N GLN A 49 -14.38 7.29 -22.13
CA GLN A 49 -15.47 7.86 -22.94
C GLN A 49 -14.96 8.91 -23.93
N GLU A 50 -14.06 9.83 -23.51
CA GLU A 50 -13.53 10.89 -24.39
C GLU A 50 -12.76 10.33 -25.58
N PHE A 51 -11.99 9.26 -25.35
CA PHE A 51 -11.18 8.64 -26.41
C PHE A 51 -11.85 7.45 -27.10
N HIS A 52 -13.05 7.07 -26.67
CA HIS A 52 -13.74 5.88 -27.17
C HIS A 52 -12.91 4.60 -27.02
N TRP A 53 -12.09 4.51 -25.97
CA TRP A 53 -11.33 3.31 -25.67
C TRP A 53 -12.17 2.31 -24.90
N ASP A 54 -11.96 1.03 -25.18
CA ASP A 54 -12.53 -0.04 -24.37
C ASP A 54 -11.97 -0.04 -22.94
N ARG A 55 -12.66 -0.69 -22.02
CA ARG A 55 -12.24 -0.74 -20.61
C ARG A 55 -10.98 -1.58 -20.42
N ALA A 56 -10.77 -2.61 -21.25
CA ALA A 56 -9.55 -3.41 -21.22
C ALA A 56 -8.33 -2.56 -21.58
N THR A 57 -8.43 -1.77 -22.64
CA THR A 57 -7.36 -0.84 -23.07
C THR A 57 -7.07 0.20 -21.99
N THR A 58 -8.09 0.85 -21.45
CA THR A 58 -7.90 1.85 -20.39
C THR A 58 -7.29 1.25 -19.13
N SER A 59 -7.75 0.05 -18.72
CA SER A 59 -7.22 -0.65 -17.55
C SER A 59 -5.81 -1.22 -17.73
N GLY A 60 -5.35 -1.36 -18.98
CA GLY A 60 -3.99 -1.76 -19.32
C GLY A 60 -2.92 -0.86 -18.69
N ALA A 61 -3.19 0.45 -18.52
CA ALA A 61 -2.29 1.37 -17.82
C ALA A 61 -2.07 0.99 -16.35
N PHE A 62 -3.11 0.52 -15.67
CA PHE A 62 -3.00 0.06 -14.28
C PHE A 62 -2.23 -1.26 -14.18
N SER A 63 -2.39 -2.15 -15.16
CA SER A 63 -1.60 -3.37 -15.27
C SER A 63 -0.12 -3.07 -15.53
N LEU A 64 0.15 -2.10 -16.40
CA LEU A 64 1.50 -1.61 -16.68
C LEU A 64 2.16 -1.03 -15.42
N ARG A 65 1.41 -0.27 -14.62
CA ARG A 65 1.86 0.22 -13.32
C ARG A 65 2.25 -0.91 -12.36
N GLN A 66 1.45 -1.97 -12.29
CA GLN A 66 1.75 -3.10 -11.42
C GLN A 66 3.05 -3.80 -11.86
N LEU A 67 3.22 -3.99 -13.18
CA LEU A 67 4.42 -4.58 -13.73
C LEU A 67 5.66 -3.71 -13.44
N GLU A 68 5.57 -2.41 -13.73
CA GLU A 68 6.61 -1.42 -13.44
C GLU A 68 7.03 -1.44 -11.96
N SER A 69 6.07 -1.37 -11.05
CA SER A 69 6.32 -1.37 -9.61
C SER A 69 7.11 -2.61 -9.16
N GLY A 70 6.81 -3.78 -9.74
CA GLY A 70 7.55 -5.01 -9.45
C GLY A 70 8.98 -5.01 -9.98
N LEU A 71 9.15 -4.54 -11.20
CA LEU A 71 10.46 -4.52 -11.87
C LEU A 71 11.39 -3.44 -11.31
N LEU A 72 10.85 -2.27 -10.97
CA LEU A 72 11.64 -1.15 -10.47
C LEU A 72 11.95 -1.22 -8.97
N ALA A 73 11.23 -2.00 -8.18
CA ALA A 73 11.46 -2.06 -6.74
C ALA A 73 12.93 -2.35 -6.34
N PRO A 74 13.65 -3.33 -6.93
CA PRO A 74 15.06 -3.55 -6.61
C PRO A 74 15.96 -2.39 -7.03
N LEU A 75 15.67 -1.77 -8.18
CA LEU A 75 16.43 -0.62 -8.70
C LEU A 75 16.25 0.61 -7.80
N LEU A 76 15.02 0.88 -7.37
CA LEU A 76 14.73 1.98 -6.44
C LEU A 76 15.45 1.78 -5.10
N GLY A 77 15.51 0.54 -4.58
CA GLY A 77 16.28 0.23 -3.38
C GLY A 77 17.75 0.63 -3.54
N PHE A 78 18.39 0.23 -4.62
CA PHE A 78 19.78 0.60 -4.91
C PHE A 78 19.98 2.12 -5.07
N ILE A 79 19.05 2.82 -5.72
CA ILE A 79 19.09 4.27 -5.90
C ILE A 79 18.95 4.98 -4.55
N VAL A 80 18.04 4.53 -3.68
CA VAL A 80 17.83 5.10 -2.34
C VAL A 80 19.10 4.94 -1.47
N ASP A 81 19.75 3.79 -1.52
CA ASP A 81 20.99 3.54 -0.77
C ASP A 81 22.13 4.45 -1.25
N ARG A 82 22.21 4.75 -2.55
CA ARG A 82 23.29 5.57 -3.14
C ARG A 82 23.02 7.07 -3.03
N TRP A 83 21.81 7.52 -3.30
CA TRP A 83 21.47 8.96 -3.39
C TRP A 83 20.79 9.49 -2.13
N GLY A 84 20.39 8.60 -1.22
CA GLY A 84 19.68 8.93 0.00
C GLY A 84 18.17 9.14 -0.22
N ALA A 85 17.39 8.80 0.78
CA ALA A 85 15.93 8.83 0.73
C ALA A 85 15.34 10.21 0.35
N ARG A 86 15.94 11.32 0.87
CA ARG A 86 15.48 12.69 0.59
C ARG A 86 15.48 13.01 -0.90
N ASN A 87 16.61 12.76 -1.58
CA ASN A 87 16.76 13.11 -3.00
C ASN A 87 15.84 12.27 -3.87
N VAL A 88 15.69 10.97 -3.54
CA VAL A 88 14.79 10.07 -4.25
C VAL A 88 13.35 10.51 -4.09
N ILE A 89 12.90 10.83 -2.86
CA ILE A 89 11.52 11.32 -2.63
C ILE A 89 11.27 12.62 -3.39
N LEU A 90 12.22 13.57 -3.33
CA LEU A 90 12.10 14.86 -4.00
C LEU A 90 11.98 14.72 -5.53
N THR A 91 12.91 13.99 -6.15
CA THR A 91 12.87 13.75 -7.60
C THR A 91 11.61 12.98 -8.01
N SER A 92 11.19 12.01 -7.20
CA SER A 92 10.00 11.22 -7.43
C SER A 92 8.72 12.04 -7.38
N VAL A 93 8.60 12.97 -6.42
CA VAL A 93 7.47 13.92 -6.34
C VAL A 93 7.40 14.80 -7.61
N LEU A 94 8.54 15.34 -8.04
CA LEU A 94 8.60 16.17 -9.25
C LEU A 94 8.24 15.38 -10.52
N VAL A 95 8.76 14.14 -10.64
CA VAL A 95 8.44 13.26 -11.78
C VAL A 95 6.95 12.89 -11.78
N THR A 96 6.36 12.56 -10.63
CA THR A 96 4.93 12.25 -10.53
C THR A 96 4.08 13.46 -10.90
N GLY A 97 4.39 14.63 -10.35
CA GLY A 97 3.65 15.87 -10.63
C GLY A 97 3.75 16.27 -12.10
N ALA A 98 4.96 16.23 -12.70
CA ALA A 98 5.17 16.47 -14.12
C ALA A 98 4.41 15.45 -14.99
N GLY A 99 4.45 14.17 -14.63
CA GLY A 99 3.69 13.12 -15.31
C GLY A 99 2.18 13.36 -15.29
N MET A 100 1.63 13.83 -14.18
CA MET A 100 0.20 14.20 -14.08
C MET A 100 -0.12 15.40 -14.97
N ILE A 101 0.74 16.40 -15.00
CA ILE A 101 0.57 17.56 -15.91
C ILE A 101 0.62 17.08 -17.36
N LEU A 102 1.58 16.23 -17.72
CA LEU A 102 1.69 15.64 -19.06
C LEU A 102 0.44 14.83 -19.42
N LEU A 103 -0.13 14.09 -18.48
CA LEU A 103 -1.35 13.31 -18.69
C LEU A 103 -2.53 14.21 -19.12
N SER A 104 -2.60 15.45 -18.66
CA SER A 104 -3.66 16.39 -19.06
C SER A 104 -3.59 16.80 -20.55
N PHE A 105 -2.46 16.61 -21.23
CA PHE A 105 -2.26 16.92 -22.65
C PHE A 105 -2.34 15.71 -23.57
N VAL A 106 -2.70 14.56 -23.05
CA VAL A 106 -2.80 13.31 -23.82
C VAL A 106 -3.86 13.42 -24.91
N THR A 107 -3.51 12.97 -26.11
CA THR A 107 -4.39 12.93 -27.29
C THR A 107 -4.52 11.55 -27.91
N ASN A 108 -3.67 10.58 -27.50
CA ASN A 108 -3.69 9.22 -28.04
C ASN A 108 -3.25 8.20 -26.97
N LEU A 109 -3.48 6.92 -27.25
CA LEU A 109 -3.23 5.81 -26.34
C LEU A 109 -1.76 5.69 -25.89
N TRP A 110 -0.81 5.90 -26.82
CA TRP A 110 0.60 5.77 -26.49
C TRP A 110 1.08 6.89 -25.56
N MET A 111 0.57 8.11 -25.76
CA MET A 111 0.83 9.22 -24.83
C MET A 111 0.21 8.95 -23.47
N PHE A 112 -1.01 8.34 -23.43
CA PHE A 112 -1.66 7.96 -22.17
C PHE A 112 -0.80 6.95 -21.39
N TYR A 113 -0.38 5.85 -22.02
CA TYR A 113 0.46 4.86 -21.37
C TYR A 113 1.82 5.43 -20.97
N GLY A 114 2.44 6.25 -21.82
CA GLY A 114 3.69 6.91 -21.52
C GLY A 114 3.60 7.85 -20.32
N ALA A 115 2.59 8.73 -20.30
CA ALA A 115 2.35 9.64 -19.17
C ALA A 115 2.03 8.85 -17.88
N PHE A 116 1.20 7.81 -17.98
CA PHE A 116 0.86 6.97 -16.83
C PHE A 116 2.07 6.22 -16.27
N LEU A 117 2.96 5.76 -17.14
CA LEU A 117 4.22 5.12 -16.73
C LEU A 117 5.15 6.11 -16.00
N VAL A 118 5.27 7.35 -16.51
CA VAL A 118 6.05 8.41 -15.84
C VAL A 118 5.50 8.71 -14.46
N ILE A 119 4.16 8.83 -14.32
CA ILE A 119 3.51 9.02 -13.02
C ILE A 119 3.83 7.85 -12.10
N SER A 120 3.71 6.62 -12.60
CA SER A 120 3.93 5.40 -11.82
C SER A 120 5.36 5.30 -11.29
N MET A 121 6.37 5.55 -12.15
CA MET A 121 7.78 5.53 -11.76
C MET A 121 8.08 6.56 -10.66
N GLY A 122 7.55 7.77 -10.79
CA GLY A 122 7.65 8.78 -9.74
C GLY A 122 6.93 8.35 -8.47
N ALA A 123 5.68 7.90 -8.57
CA ALA A 123 4.87 7.49 -7.43
C ALA A 123 5.49 6.31 -6.66
N SER A 124 6.14 5.36 -7.36
CA SER A 124 6.84 4.24 -6.75
C SER A 124 7.97 4.70 -5.81
N GLY A 125 8.75 5.71 -6.20
CA GLY A 125 9.82 6.28 -5.37
C GLY A 125 9.33 7.22 -4.27
N ALA A 126 8.22 7.94 -4.50
CA ALA A 126 7.63 8.87 -3.53
C ALA A 126 6.75 8.19 -2.48
N SER A 127 6.27 6.95 -2.73
CA SER A 127 5.39 6.21 -1.84
C SER A 127 6.11 5.60 -0.64
N HIS A 128 5.32 5.10 0.31
CA HIS A 128 5.82 4.48 1.54
C HIS A 128 6.53 3.13 1.35
N GLY A 129 6.73 2.67 0.10
CA GLY A 129 7.24 1.31 -0.16
C GLY A 129 8.72 1.12 0.19
N ILE A 130 9.61 2.01 -0.25
CA ILE A 130 11.07 1.83 -0.11
C ILE A 130 11.72 3.04 0.54
N SER A 131 11.54 4.25 -0.01
CA SER A 131 12.31 5.44 0.38
C SER A 131 12.02 5.90 1.81
N TRP A 132 10.76 5.93 2.24
CA TRP A 132 10.37 6.37 3.57
C TRP A 132 10.77 5.42 4.70
N PRO A 133 10.61 4.08 4.57
CA PRO A 133 11.11 3.14 5.56
C PRO A 133 12.60 3.30 5.84
N VAL A 134 13.42 3.51 4.81
CA VAL A 134 14.86 3.75 4.97
C VAL A 134 15.11 5.00 5.83
N ALA A 135 14.44 6.12 5.53
CA ALA A 135 14.56 7.33 6.33
C ALA A 135 14.11 7.13 7.78
N ILE A 136 12.93 6.51 7.99
CA ILE A 136 12.33 6.31 9.33
C ILE A 136 13.19 5.38 10.18
N VAL A 137 13.72 4.30 9.61
CA VAL A 137 14.55 3.32 10.33
C VAL A 137 15.84 3.95 10.87
N ASN A 138 16.41 4.91 10.17
CA ASN A 138 17.61 5.63 10.61
C ASN A 138 17.33 6.54 11.83
N TRP A 139 16.10 7.05 11.96
CA TRP A 139 15.72 7.96 13.05
C TRP A 139 15.15 7.25 14.26
N PHE A 140 14.59 6.04 14.09
CA PHE A 140 13.95 5.27 15.16
C PHE A 140 14.58 3.89 15.30
N GLN A 141 14.95 3.52 16.51
CA GLN A 141 15.41 2.17 16.89
C GLN A 141 14.36 1.48 17.78
N ARG A 142 14.11 2.04 18.97
CA ARG A 142 13.15 1.52 19.95
C ARG A 142 11.70 1.70 19.50
N LEU A 143 11.38 2.86 18.92
CA LEU A 143 10.01 3.21 18.47
C LEU A 143 9.77 2.88 17.00
N ARG A 144 10.68 2.13 16.35
CA ARG A 144 10.64 1.81 14.91
C ARG A 144 9.29 1.23 14.45
N GLY A 145 8.73 0.27 15.21
CA GLY A 145 7.44 -0.34 14.88
C GLY A 145 6.29 0.65 14.89
N ARG A 146 6.24 1.55 15.89
CA ARG A 146 5.22 2.61 15.99
C ARG A 146 5.36 3.63 14.86
N ALA A 147 6.58 4.06 14.57
CA ALA A 147 6.86 5.03 13.52
C ALA A 147 6.48 4.50 12.13
N LEU A 148 6.88 3.26 11.80
CA LEU A 148 6.51 2.62 10.53
C LEU A 148 5.00 2.33 10.44
N GLY A 149 4.37 1.92 11.54
CA GLY A 149 2.93 1.70 11.59
C GLY A 149 2.13 2.97 11.29
N LEU A 150 2.52 4.10 11.90
CA LEU A 150 1.90 5.40 11.62
C LEU A 150 2.17 5.85 10.19
N ALA A 151 3.38 5.66 9.66
CA ALA A 151 3.73 6.02 8.28
C ALA A 151 2.81 5.38 7.23
N CYS A 152 2.28 4.19 7.50
CA CYS A 152 1.35 3.47 6.62
C CYS A 152 -0.11 3.95 6.72
N MET A 153 -0.42 4.95 7.56
CA MET A 153 -1.80 5.42 7.74
C MET A 153 -2.29 6.37 6.64
N GLY A 154 -1.40 6.99 5.88
CA GLY A 154 -1.77 7.91 4.79
C GLY A 154 -2.89 7.38 3.88
N PRO A 155 -2.75 6.19 3.28
CA PRO A 155 -3.78 5.59 2.43
C PRO A 155 -5.11 5.27 3.14
N VAL A 156 -5.09 5.00 4.44
CA VAL A 156 -6.33 4.75 5.22
C VAL A 156 -7.08 6.05 5.42
N VAL A 157 -6.35 7.10 5.82
CA VAL A 157 -6.93 8.43 6.07
C VAL A 157 -7.46 9.06 4.78
N SER A 158 -6.89 8.75 3.60
CA SER A 158 -7.37 9.29 2.32
C SER A 158 -8.76 8.77 1.92
N GLY A 159 -9.20 7.63 2.47
CA GLY A 159 -10.47 6.99 2.11
C GLY A 159 -11.67 7.94 2.11
N PRO A 160 -12.00 8.61 3.22
CA PRO A 160 -13.13 9.55 3.28
C PRO A 160 -13.06 10.72 2.29
N PHE A 161 -11.86 11.05 1.83
CA PHE A 161 -11.64 12.18 0.90
C PHE A 161 -11.72 11.77 -0.58
N LEU A 162 -11.85 10.48 -0.90
CA LEU A 162 -11.92 10.04 -2.30
C LEU A 162 -13.12 10.62 -3.06
N VAL A 163 -14.20 10.93 -2.35
CA VAL A 163 -15.36 11.62 -2.92
C VAL A 163 -14.99 12.97 -3.55
N THR A 164 -13.97 13.65 -3.02
CA THR A 164 -13.53 14.94 -3.57
C THR A 164 -12.93 14.81 -4.98
N MET A 165 -12.45 13.62 -5.36
CA MET A 165 -11.93 13.38 -6.72
C MET A 165 -13.07 13.35 -7.73
N ALA A 166 -14.17 12.70 -7.42
CA ALA A 166 -15.35 12.70 -8.28
C ALA A 166 -16.01 14.09 -8.36
N MET A 167 -16.04 14.83 -7.23
CA MET A 167 -16.53 16.22 -7.23
C MET A 167 -15.64 17.15 -8.06
N LEU A 168 -14.32 16.97 -7.99
CA LEU A 168 -13.37 17.77 -8.74
C LEU A 168 -13.48 17.47 -10.25
N GLU A 169 -13.63 16.20 -10.60
CA GLU A 169 -13.85 15.77 -11.98
C GLU A 169 -15.12 16.37 -12.56
N SER A 170 -16.25 16.27 -11.85
CA SER A 170 -17.52 16.82 -12.30
C SER A 170 -17.54 18.35 -12.42
N ALA A 171 -16.73 19.07 -11.63
CA ALA A 171 -16.65 20.53 -11.65
C ALA A 171 -15.73 21.10 -12.72
N LEU A 172 -14.57 20.46 -12.96
CA LEU A 172 -13.50 20.97 -13.82
C LEU A 172 -13.25 20.13 -15.07
N GLY A 173 -13.83 18.91 -15.15
CA GLY A 173 -13.44 17.87 -16.07
C GLY A 173 -12.09 17.23 -15.69
N TRP A 174 -11.85 16.02 -16.20
CA TRP A 174 -10.70 15.22 -15.80
C TRP A 174 -9.34 15.86 -16.14
N ARG A 175 -9.21 16.59 -17.27
CA ARG A 175 -7.93 17.20 -17.71
C ARG A 175 -7.46 18.27 -16.75
N ASP A 176 -8.33 19.22 -16.42
CA ASP A 176 -7.98 20.34 -15.54
C ASP A 176 -7.87 19.86 -14.07
N ALA A 177 -8.68 18.89 -13.67
CA ALA A 177 -8.56 18.23 -12.38
C ALA A 177 -7.18 17.58 -12.20
N VAL A 178 -6.75 16.73 -13.14
CA VAL A 178 -5.44 16.05 -13.08
C VAL A 178 -4.28 17.05 -13.13
N ARG A 179 -4.41 18.12 -13.92
CA ARG A 179 -3.41 19.21 -13.98
C ARG A 179 -3.28 19.92 -12.64
N LEU A 180 -4.40 20.31 -12.04
CA LEU A 180 -4.45 20.95 -10.72
C LEU A 180 -3.83 20.06 -9.64
N LEU A 181 -4.16 18.76 -9.65
CA LEU A 181 -3.63 17.79 -8.70
C LEU A 181 -2.13 17.55 -8.89
N GLY A 182 -1.63 17.60 -10.11
CA GLY A 182 -0.19 17.51 -10.41
C GLY A 182 0.58 18.71 -9.87
N PHE A 183 0.08 19.94 -10.06
CA PHE A 183 0.65 21.15 -9.44
C PHE A 183 0.55 21.09 -7.90
N GLY A 184 -0.57 20.66 -7.36
CA GLY A 184 -0.77 20.48 -5.91
C GLY A 184 0.24 19.48 -5.31
N LEU A 185 0.54 18.40 -6.02
CA LEU A 185 1.56 17.43 -5.61
C LEU A 185 2.95 18.08 -5.52
N CYS A 186 3.34 18.88 -6.51
CA CYS A 186 4.62 19.60 -6.45
C CYS A 186 4.62 20.63 -5.30
N LEU A 187 3.55 21.41 -5.15
CA LEU A 187 3.44 22.46 -4.14
C LEU A 187 3.50 21.91 -2.69
N ILE A 188 2.84 20.80 -2.44
CA ILE A 188 2.78 20.16 -1.12
C ILE A 188 3.95 19.19 -0.94
N GLY A 189 4.25 18.37 -1.94
CA GLY A 189 5.20 17.29 -1.84
C GLY A 189 6.66 17.74 -1.77
N VAL A 190 7.03 18.83 -2.48
CA VAL A 190 8.41 19.35 -2.42
C VAL A 190 8.77 19.82 -1.02
N PRO A 191 7.98 20.68 -0.32
CA PRO A 191 8.26 21.02 1.08
C PRO A 191 8.34 19.80 2.00
N LEU A 192 7.43 18.83 1.84
CA LEU A 192 7.44 17.61 2.65
C LEU A 192 8.70 16.77 2.41
N ALA A 193 9.15 16.64 1.16
CA ALA A 193 10.39 15.96 0.82
C ALA A 193 11.61 16.66 1.42
N LEU A 194 11.61 17.99 1.51
CA LEU A 194 12.68 18.78 2.11
C LEU A 194 12.79 18.59 3.64
N ILE A 195 11.71 18.20 4.32
CA ILE A 195 11.73 17.84 5.76
C ILE A 195 12.52 16.54 5.98
N VAL A 196 12.58 15.66 4.98
CA VAL A 196 13.28 14.37 5.11
C VAL A 196 14.77 14.59 5.31
N ARG A 197 15.32 14.01 6.38
CA ARG A 197 16.75 13.99 6.69
C ARG A 197 17.21 12.54 6.77
N SER A 198 18.22 12.18 5.99
CA SER A 198 18.65 10.78 5.85
C SER A 198 19.26 10.20 7.12
N GLU A 199 20.03 11.00 7.89
CA GLU A 199 20.78 10.53 9.04
C GLU A 199 20.68 11.50 10.21
N PRO A 200 20.25 11.04 11.43
CA PRO A 200 20.14 11.90 12.61
C PRO A 200 21.51 12.46 13.05
N LYS A 201 22.57 11.66 12.94
CA LYS A 201 23.93 12.03 13.38
C LYS A 201 24.47 13.29 12.70
N ARG A 202 24.17 13.50 11.42
CA ARG A 202 24.60 14.72 10.68
C ARG A 202 24.00 16.01 11.22
N TYR A 203 22.95 15.91 12.01
CA TYR A 203 22.21 17.05 12.59
C TYR A 203 22.31 17.10 14.11
N GLY A 204 23.24 16.32 14.70
CA GLY A 204 23.47 16.30 16.15
C GLY A 204 22.38 15.59 16.96
N PHE A 205 21.58 14.74 16.32
CA PHE A 205 20.55 13.93 16.99
C PHE A 205 21.02 12.49 17.13
N LEU A 206 20.62 11.84 18.22
CA LEU A 206 20.67 10.40 18.37
C LEU A 206 19.33 9.77 17.96
N PRO A 207 19.30 8.48 17.56
CA PRO A 207 18.05 7.77 17.30
C PRO A 207 17.10 7.85 18.49
N ASP A 208 15.78 7.87 18.22
CA ASP A 208 14.70 8.02 19.20
C ASP A 208 14.75 9.32 20.04
N GLY A 209 15.72 10.22 19.82
CA GLY A 209 15.92 11.45 20.59
C GLY A 209 16.47 11.19 22.00
N ASP A 210 17.06 10.03 22.24
CA ASP A 210 17.58 9.64 23.54
C ASP A 210 18.81 10.51 23.91
N PRO A 211 19.03 10.86 25.19
CA PRO A 211 20.22 11.55 25.63
C PRO A 211 21.46 10.65 25.45
N PRO A 212 22.64 11.22 25.23
CA PRO A 212 23.88 10.46 24.94
C PRO A 212 24.20 9.35 25.94
N GLN A 213 23.91 9.55 27.22
CA GLN A 213 24.19 8.61 28.31
C GLN A 213 23.29 7.36 28.28
N GLU A 214 22.00 7.49 27.85
CA GLU A 214 21.11 6.35 27.72
C GLU A 214 21.45 5.49 26.49
N HIS A 215 22.08 6.09 25.51
CA HIS A 215 22.48 5.39 24.29
C HIS A 215 23.67 4.43 24.55
N GLU A 216 24.55 4.74 25.45
CA GLU A 216 25.64 3.83 25.86
C GLU A 216 25.16 2.73 26.81
N ALA A 217 24.25 3.03 27.73
CA ALA A 217 23.73 2.07 28.70
C ALA A 217 22.78 1.03 28.11
N GLY A 218 22.05 1.38 27.06
CA GLY A 218 21.13 0.48 26.31
C GLY A 218 21.80 -0.33 25.21
N ARG A 219 23.07 -0.09 24.95
CA ARG A 219 23.83 -0.82 23.94
C ARG A 219 24.21 -2.22 24.46
N LYS A 220 23.31 -3.17 24.46
CA LYS A 220 23.70 -4.51 24.02
C LYS A 220 24.24 -4.30 22.62
N VAL A 221 25.57 -4.38 22.53
CA VAL A 221 26.30 -4.27 21.26
C VAL A 221 25.58 -5.15 20.25
N TYR A 222 24.85 -4.54 19.32
CA TYR A 222 24.46 -5.24 18.11
C TYR A 222 25.76 -5.39 17.33
N ASP A 223 26.46 -6.46 17.64
CA ASP A 223 27.62 -6.89 16.90
C ASP A 223 27.12 -7.61 15.66
N PRO A 224 27.28 -7.05 14.45
CA PRO A 224 26.87 -7.71 13.22
C PRO A 224 27.55 -9.08 13.03
N ALA A 225 28.72 -9.29 13.65
CA ALA A 225 29.45 -10.55 13.63
C ALA A 225 28.82 -11.63 14.53
N ILE A 226 28.15 -11.21 15.65
CA ILE A 226 27.43 -12.13 16.54
C ILE A 226 25.98 -12.37 16.04
N ALA A 227 25.38 -11.42 15.34
CA ALA A 227 24.07 -11.58 14.71
C ALA A 227 24.11 -12.58 13.52
N GLY A 228 25.27 -12.85 12.96
CA GLY A 228 25.45 -13.80 11.84
C GLY A 228 25.31 -15.28 12.18
N GLU A 229 25.37 -15.67 13.45
CA GLU A 229 25.37 -17.11 13.84
C GLU A 229 24.14 -17.57 14.62
N SER A 230 23.24 -16.68 15.07
CA SER A 230 22.04 -17.07 15.86
C SER A 230 20.70 -16.76 15.23
N ASP A 231 20.64 -16.15 14.05
CA ASP A 231 19.37 -15.88 13.38
C ASP A 231 18.95 -17.08 12.52
N GLY A 232 18.21 -17.99 13.17
CA GLY A 232 17.63 -19.19 12.58
C GLY A 232 16.61 -18.88 11.49
N GLY A 233 17.07 -18.55 10.28
CA GLY A 233 16.23 -18.32 9.13
C GLY A 233 16.82 -18.94 7.85
N LEU A 234 15.96 -19.16 6.84
CA LEU A 234 16.36 -19.71 5.57
C LEU A 234 17.03 -18.64 4.70
N SER A 235 18.04 -19.04 3.92
CA SER A 235 18.52 -18.23 2.80
C SER A 235 17.46 -18.21 1.68
N VAL A 236 17.56 -17.24 0.76
CA VAL A 236 16.66 -17.17 -0.40
C VAL A 236 16.60 -18.46 -1.19
N GLY A 237 17.76 -19.05 -1.49
CA GLY A 237 17.84 -20.32 -2.25
C GLY A 237 17.22 -21.51 -1.49
N GLN A 238 17.29 -21.52 -0.17
CA GLN A 238 16.63 -22.52 0.66
C GLN A 238 15.11 -22.28 0.70
N ALA A 239 14.67 -21.02 0.89
CA ALA A 239 13.26 -20.67 0.94
C ALA A 239 12.52 -21.05 -0.35
N VAL A 240 13.06 -20.74 -1.53
CA VAL A 240 12.46 -21.06 -2.83
C VAL A 240 12.31 -22.58 -3.06
N ARG A 241 13.14 -23.40 -2.41
CA ARG A 241 13.02 -24.87 -2.48
C ARG A 241 11.95 -25.45 -1.56
N THR A 242 11.36 -24.64 -0.67
CA THR A 242 10.32 -25.11 0.25
C THR A 242 8.92 -25.11 -0.40
N ARG A 243 8.08 -26.06 0.01
CA ARG A 243 6.66 -26.06 -0.37
C ARG A 243 5.93 -24.82 0.17
N GLY A 244 6.34 -24.30 1.32
CA GLY A 244 5.77 -23.11 1.95
C GLY A 244 5.89 -21.86 1.08
N PHE A 245 7.00 -21.69 0.35
CA PHE A 245 7.21 -20.58 -0.57
C PHE A 245 6.18 -20.59 -1.71
N TRP A 246 6.04 -21.71 -2.40
CA TRP A 246 5.14 -21.83 -3.54
C TRP A 246 3.67 -21.79 -3.14
N LEU A 247 3.31 -22.38 -1.98
CA LEU A 247 1.95 -22.29 -1.45
C LEU A 247 1.60 -20.84 -1.05
N LEU A 248 2.51 -20.13 -0.39
CA LEU A 248 2.28 -18.74 -0.04
C LEU A 248 2.19 -17.85 -1.29
N LEU A 249 3.06 -18.08 -2.26
CA LEU A 249 3.02 -17.39 -3.55
C LEU A 249 1.70 -17.66 -4.28
N LEU A 250 1.22 -18.90 -4.29
CA LEU A 250 -0.05 -19.29 -4.88
C LEU A 250 -1.23 -18.57 -4.20
N VAL A 251 -1.31 -18.62 -2.87
CA VAL A 251 -2.39 -17.98 -2.09
C VAL A 251 -2.43 -16.47 -2.38
N LEU A 252 -1.27 -15.80 -2.33
CA LEU A 252 -1.20 -14.36 -2.57
C LEU A 252 -1.41 -14.02 -4.05
N GLY A 253 -0.92 -14.81 -4.98
CA GLY A 253 -1.12 -14.62 -6.42
C GLY A 253 -2.59 -14.73 -6.83
N LEU A 254 -3.28 -15.78 -6.36
CA LEU A 254 -4.71 -15.96 -6.60
C LEU A 254 -5.54 -14.79 -6.01
N GLN A 255 -5.22 -14.39 -4.77
CA GLN A 255 -5.87 -13.24 -4.14
C GLN A 255 -5.67 -11.95 -4.95
N PHE A 256 -4.46 -11.75 -5.48
CA PHE A 256 -4.10 -10.50 -6.17
C PHE A 256 -4.86 -10.31 -7.49
N ILE A 257 -5.30 -11.37 -8.16
CA ILE A 257 -6.10 -11.30 -9.39
C ILE A 257 -7.42 -10.56 -9.13
N GLY A 258 -8.20 -11.05 -8.19
CA GLY A 258 -9.50 -10.45 -7.84
C GLY A 258 -9.32 -9.05 -7.21
N LEU A 259 -8.33 -8.91 -6.34
CA LEU A 259 -8.04 -7.65 -5.66
C LEU A 259 -7.68 -6.54 -6.65
N SER A 260 -6.76 -6.78 -7.59
CA SER A 260 -6.29 -5.77 -8.54
C SER A 260 -7.36 -5.41 -9.57
N GLY A 261 -8.11 -6.41 -10.08
CA GLY A 261 -9.22 -6.17 -10.99
C GLY A 261 -10.30 -5.30 -10.35
N LEU A 262 -10.76 -5.69 -9.17
CA LEU A 262 -11.78 -4.92 -8.44
C LEU A 262 -11.27 -3.55 -8.00
N SER A 263 -9.99 -3.43 -7.63
CA SER A 263 -9.38 -2.14 -7.26
C SER A 263 -9.35 -1.12 -8.40
N VAL A 264 -9.40 -1.53 -9.65
CA VAL A 264 -9.42 -0.62 -10.81
C VAL A 264 -10.85 -0.35 -11.26
N HIS A 265 -11.68 -1.37 -11.23
CA HIS A 265 -13.02 -1.30 -11.82
C HIS A 265 -14.14 -1.02 -10.80
N LEU A 266 -13.84 -0.78 -9.52
CA LEU A 266 -14.88 -0.63 -8.49
C LEU A 266 -15.79 0.59 -8.74
N ILE A 267 -15.22 1.76 -9.07
CA ILE A 267 -16.04 2.94 -9.40
C ILE A 267 -16.85 2.71 -10.67
N PRO A 268 -16.22 2.33 -11.81
CA PRO A 268 -16.97 2.01 -13.03
C PRO A 268 -18.07 0.96 -12.83
N LEU A 269 -17.78 -0.08 -12.04
CA LEU A 269 -18.74 -1.13 -11.73
C LEU A 269 -19.97 -0.62 -10.95
N LEU A 270 -19.73 0.23 -9.94
CA LEU A 270 -20.81 0.83 -9.16
C LEU A 270 -21.65 1.80 -10.00
N GLU A 271 -21.01 2.55 -10.91
CA GLU A 271 -21.73 3.44 -11.83
C GLU A 271 -22.62 2.64 -12.81
N ASP A 272 -22.14 1.50 -13.32
CA ASP A 272 -22.96 0.60 -14.14
C ASP A 272 -24.15 0.00 -13.36
N PHE A 273 -24.06 -0.10 -12.03
CA PHE A 273 -25.17 -0.49 -11.16
C PHE A 273 -26.08 0.68 -10.76
N GLY A 274 -25.88 1.88 -11.33
CA GLY A 274 -26.73 3.04 -11.16
C GLY A 274 -26.37 3.97 -10.00
N TYR A 275 -25.20 3.76 -9.36
CA TYR A 275 -24.69 4.73 -8.38
C TYR A 275 -24.13 5.96 -9.08
N SER A 276 -24.26 7.15 -8.50
CA SER A 276 -23.53 8.32 -8.99
C SER A 276 -22.03 8.15 -8.74
N SER A 277 -21.20 8.85 -9.53
CA SER A 277 -19.74 8.86 -9.35
C SER A 277 -19.33 9.25 -7.93
N THR A 278 -20.03 10.22 -7.33
CA THR A 278 -19.84 10.66 -5.95
C THR A 278 -20.16 9.55 -4.94
N GLN A 279 -21.25 8.80 -5.15
CA GLN A 279 -21.61 7.67 -4.29
C GLN A 279 -20.60 6.52 -4.43
N ALA A 280 -20.20 6.19 -5.66
CA ALA A 280 -19.20 5.17 -5.93
C ALA A 280 -17.85 5.49 -5.28
N ALA A 281 -17.40 6.75 -5.38
CA ALA A 281 -16.18 7.23 -4.70
C ALA A 281 -16.31 7.20 -3.17
N SER A 282 -17.51 7.47 -2.63
CA SER A 282 -17.76 7.39 -1.17
C SER A 282 -17.70 5.94 -0.68
N ILE A 283 -18.24 4.98 -1.44
CA ILE A 283 -18.16 3.53 -1.15
C ILE A 283 -16.69 3.07 -1.17
N LEU A 284 -15.93 3.46 -2.17
CA LEU A 284 -14.49 3.18 -2.23
C LEU A 284 -13.76 3.78 -1.00
N GLY A 285 -14.10 5.01 -0.63
CA GLY A 285 -13.58 5.67 0.56
C GLY A 285 -13.85 4.89 1.83
N LEU A 286 -15.07 4.37 1.98
CA LEU A 286 -15.48 3.53 3.11
C LEU A 286 -14.70 2.21 3.15
N VAL A 287 -14.44 1.58 2.00
CA VAL A 287 -13.59 0.38 1.89
C VAL A 287 -12.20 0.67 2.49
N PHE A 288 -11.56 1.77 2.11
CA PHE A 288 -10.23 2.10 2.63
C PHE A 288 -10.24 2.45 4.10
N LEU A 289 -11.25 3.16 4.59
CA LEU A 289 -11.41 3.44 6.00
C LEU A 289 -11.56 2.14 6.82
N LEU A 290 -12.43 1.23 6.37
CA LEU A 290 -12.68 -0.06 7.03
C LEU A 290 -11.48 -1.02 6.90
N SER A 291 -10.61 -0.82 5.90
CA SER A 291 -9.36 -1.56 5.79
C SER A 291 -8.43 -1.34 6.98
N GLY A 292 -8.52 -0.19 7.64
CA GLY A 292 -7.83 0.06 8.90
C GLY A 292 -8.22 -0.94 10.00
N ILE A 293 -9.51 -1.25 10.14
CA ILE A 293 -10.02 -2.26 11.08
C ILE A 293 -9.41 -3.63 10.74
N GLY A 294 -9.36 -3.99 9.46
CA GLY A 294 -8.74 -5.23 9.00
C GLY A 294 -7.26 -5.32 9.38
N ARG A 295 -6.50 -4.23 9.17
CA ARG A 295 -5.05 -4.18 9.50
C ARG A 295 -4.78 -4.41 10.98
N PHE A 296 -5.49 -3.71 11.85
CA PHE A 296 -5.33 -3.87 13.30
C PHE A 296 -5.93 -5.19 13.79
N GLY A 297 -7.14 -5.52 13.36
CA GLY A 297 -7.87 -6.71 13.81
C GLY A 297 -7.16 -8.00 13.43
N SER A 298 -6.62 -8.12 12.21
CA SER A 298 -5.89 -9.32 11.80
C SER A 298 -4.57 -9.51 12.55
N GLY A 299 -3.86 -8.41 12.86
CA GLY A 299 -2.67 -8.44 13.71
C GLY A 299 -2.99 -9.02 15.08
N ILE A 300 -4.01 -8.48 15.76
CA ILE A 300 -4.47 -8.96 17.08
C ILE A 300 -4.98 -10.41 16.98
N ALA A 301 -5.85 -10.71 16.01
CA ALA A 301 -6.40 -12.05 15.83
C ALA A 301 -5.30 -13.09 15.60
N SER A 302 -4.24 -12.75 14.86
CA SER A 302 -3.11 -13.64 14.59
C SER A 302 -2.26 -13.98 15.83
N ASP A 303 -2.42 -13.27 16.95
CA ASP A 303 -1.76 -13.58 18.22
C ASP A 303 -2.53 -14.65 19.02
N TRP A 304 -3.84 -14.78 18.77
CA TRP A 304 -4.74 -15.65 19.52
C TRP A 304 -5.21 -16.87 18.73
N ILE A 305 -5.32 -16.72 17.41
CA ILE A 305 -5.89 -17.72 16.49
C ILE A 305 -4.78 -18.20 15.54
N ASP A 306 -4.87 -19.45 15.08
CA ASP A 306 -3.96 -19.95 14.03
C ASP A 306 -4.04 -19.04 12.79
N ARG A 307 -2.88 -18.58 12.32
CA ARG A 307 -2.79 -17.66 11.18
C ARG A 307 -3.40 -18.21 9.90
N ARG A 308 -3.44 -19.53 9.72
CA ARG A 308 -4.15 -20.17 8.60
C ARG A 308 -5.63 -19.85 8.62
N VAL A 309 -6.25 -19.93 9.81
CA VAL A 309 -7.67 -19.60 10.01
C VAL A 309 -7.92 -18.12 9.75
N VAL A 310 -7.03 -17.22 10.22
CA VAL A 310 -7.16 -15.79 9.99
C VAL A 310 -7.06 -15.48 8.50
N VAL A 311 -6.09 -16.08 7.78
CA VAL A 311 -5.95 -15.92 6.31
C VAL A 311 -7.21 -16.43 5.60
N ALA A 312 -7.67 -17.63 5.94
CA ALA A 312 -8.87 -18.24 5.36
C ALA A 312 -10.12 -17.36 5.59
N ALA A 313 -10.29 -16.80 6.78
CA ALA A 313 -11.40 -15.88 7.11
C ALA A 313 -11.33 -14.60 6.28
N LEU A 314 -10.15 -13.99 6.12
CA LEU A 314 -9.98 -12.78 5.32
C LEU A 314 -10.22 -13.03 3.83
N LEU A 315 -9.80 -14.19 3.30
CA LEU A 315 -10.13 -14.62 1.94
C LEU A 315 -11.62 -14.87 1.79
N ALA A 316 -12.26 -15.52 2.75
CA ALA A 316 -13.71 -15.72 2.75
C ALA A 316 -14.48 -14.37 2.77
N PHE A 317 -14.00 -13.37 3.52
CA PHE A 317 -14.57 -12.04 3.49
C PHE A 317 -14.48 -11.41 2.09
N GLN A 318 -13.35 -11.58 1.38
CA GLN A 318 -13.22 -11.09 0.01
C GLN A 318 -14.15 -11.81 -0.97
N VAL A 319 -14.35 -13.12 -0.81
CA VAL A 319 -15.32 -13.92 -1.60
C VAL A 319 -16.74 -13.41 -1.35
N VAL A 320 -17.14 -13.27 -0.07
CA VAL A 320 -18.48 -12.75 0.28
C VAL A 320 -18.67 -11.34 -0.26
N ALA A 321 -17.66 -10.48 -0.18
CA ALA A 321 -17.72 -9.14 -0.72
C ALA A 321 -17.92 -9.14 -2.25
N ALA A 322 -17.13 -9.92 -2.99
CA ALA A 322 -17.26 -9.99 -4.44
C ALA A 322 -18.62 -10.56 -4.87
N LEU A 323 -19.14 -11.57 -4.17
CA LEU A 323 -20.48 -12.11 -4.42
C LEU A 323 -21.58 -11.13 -4.03
N SER A 324 -21.43 -10.34 -2.97
CA SER A 324 -22.42 -9.33 -2.59
C SER A 324 -22.57 -8.23 -3.65
N LEU A 325 -21.51 -7.91 -4.39
CA LEU A 325 -21.58 -6.97 -5.51
C LEU A 325 -22.47 -7.46 -6.65
N THR A 326 -22.64 -8.78 -6.84
CA THR A 326 -23.54 -9.29 -7.90
C THR A 326 -25.02 -9.07 -7.58
N GLN A 327 -25.35 -8.77 -6.33
CA GLN A 327 -26.71 -8.54 -5.84
C GLN A 327 -26.95 -7.07 -5.46
N ILE A 328 -25.95 -6.19 -5.66
CA ILE A 328 -26.02 -4.81 -5.19
C ILE A 328 -27.06 -4.01 -6.01
N SER A 329 -27.84 -3.20 -5.32
CA SER A 329 -28.80 -2.27 -5.91
C SER A 329 -28.57 -0.86 -5.37
N HIS A 330 -28.64 0.15 -6.23
CA HIS A 330 -28.50 1.55 -5.84
C HIS A 330 -29.57 2.00 -4.83
N SER A 331 -30.70 1.34 -4.75
CA SER A 331 -31.77 1.60 -3.76
C SER A 331 -31.45 1.06 -2.37
N ALA A 332 -30.46 0.16 -2.23
CA ALA A 332 -30.14 -0.54 -0.99
C ALA A 332 -28.73 -0.19 -0.49
N LEU A 333 -28.53 1.03 0.02
CA LEU A 333 -27.22 1.51 0.52
C LEU A 333 -26.57 0.58 1.56
N TRP A 334 -27.36 -0.15 2.35
CA TRP A 334 -26.83 -1.11 3.29
C TRP A 334 -25.98 -2.22 2.65
N GLN A 335 -26.31 -2.60 1.39
CA GLN A 335 -25.52 -3.60 0.64
C GLN A 335 -24.13 -3.05 0.32
N ALA A 336 -24.03 -1.77 -0.06
CA ALA A 336 -22.75 -1.11 -0.29
C ALA A 336 -21.92 -1.00 0.98
N VAL A 337 -22.54 -0.73 2.14
CA VAL A 337 -21.86 -0.72 3.44
C VAL A 337 -21.38 -2.12 3.81
N LEU A 338 -22.20 -3.14 3.61
CA LEU A 338 -21.84 -4.54 3.87
C LEU A 338 -20.68 -4.99 2.98
N PHE A 339 -20.74 -4.69 1.68
CA PHE A 339 -19.62 -4.90 0.76
C PHE A 339 -18.34 -4.22 1.26
N SER A 340 -18.43 -2.93 1.61
CA SER A 340 -17.28 -2.14 2.08
C SER A 340 -16.67 -2.73 3.34
N LEU A 341 -17.49 -3.26 4.25
CA LEU A 341 -17.03 -3.92 5.48
C LEU A 341 -16.25 -5.20 5.16
N PHE A 342 -16.84 -6.12 4.41
CA PHE A 342 -16.19 -7.40 4.10
C PHE A 342 -14.96 -7.20 3.22
N TYR A 343 -15.07 -6.38 2.17
CA TYR A 343 -13.95 -6.13 1.27
C TYR A 343 -12.82 -5.35 1.96
N GLY A 344 -13.16 -4.29 2.69
CA GLY A 344 -12.19 -3.46 3.41
C GLY A 344 -11.43 -4.26 4.47
N VAL A 345 -12.14 -4.99 5.32
CA VAL A 345 -11.51 -5.82 6.36
C VAL A 345 -10.69 -6.95 5.75
N GLY A 346 -11.22 -7.64 4.73
CA GLY A 346 -10.53 -8.74 4.04
C GLY A 346 -9.26 -8.27 3.35
N PHE A 347 -9.31 -7.16 2.62
CA PHE A 347 -8.15 -6.54 1.97
C PHE A 347 -7.13 -6.03 2.98
N GLY A 348 -7.60 -5.20 3.93
CA GLY A 348 -6.72 -4.56 4.90
C GLY A 348 -5.97 -5.55 5.78
N GLY A 349 -6.67 -6.62 6.21
CA GLY A 349 -6.11 -7.63 7.10
C GLY A 349 -5.00 -8.46 6.47
N MET A 350 -5.01 -8.67 5.17
CA MET A 350 -3.95 -9.42 4.48
C MET A 350 -2.61 -8.68 4.45
N ILE A 351 -2.60 -7.35 4.59
CA ILE A 351 -1.36 -6.54 4.50
C ILE A 351 -0.36 -6.90 5.60
N PRO A 352 -0.69 -6.83 6.91
CA PRO A 352 0.25 -7.23 7.96
C PRO A 352 0.46 -8.75 8.02
N LEU A 353 -0.56 -9.55 7.71
CA LEU A 353 -0.45 -11.01 7.74
C LEU A 353 0.57 -11.54 6.76
N ARG A 354 0.72 -10.94 5.58
CA ARG A 354 1.75 -11.33 4.62
C ARG A 354 3.15 -11.34 5.25
N SER A 355 3.52 -10.26 5.90
CA SER A 355 4.83 -10.15 6.56
C SER A 355 4.97 -11.13 7.73
N LEU A 356 3.90 -11.34 8.50
CA LEU A 356 3.89 -12.31 9.60
C LEU A 356 4.07 -13.75 9.10
N LEU A 357 3.41 -14.13 8.00
CA LEU A 357 3.54 -15.45 7.39
C LEU A 357 4.96 -15.70 6.85
N ILE A 358 5.56 -14.69 6.22
CA ILE A 358 6.94 -14.76 5.72
C ILE A 358 7.91 -14.95 6.88
N GLY A 359 7.74 -14.21 7.98
CA GLY A 359 8.57 -14.36 9.18
C GLY A 359 8.45 -15.74 9.83
N ASP A 360 7.23 -16.30 9.90
CA ASP A 360 7.00 -17.64 10.49
C ASP A 360 7.56 -18.78 9.62
N LEU A 361 7.47 -18.65 8.29
CA LEU A 361 7.90 -19.69 7.36
C LEU A 361 9.40 -19.70 7.12
N PHE A 362 10.03 -18.52 7.08
CA PHE A 362 11.40 -18.39 6.57
C PHE A 362 12.37 -17.74 7.57
N GLY A 363 11.85 -17.17 8.67
CA GLY A 363 12.67 -16.46 9.67
C GLY A 363 13.12 -15.08 9.20
N SER A 364 14.11 -14.53 9.91
CA SER A 364 14.58 -13.14 9.72
C SER A 364 15.79 -12.99 8.79
N ARG A 365 16.56 -14.06 8.54
CA ARG A 365 17.86 -14.03 7.85
C ARG A 365 17.83 -13.37 6.47
N ALA A 366 16.85 -13.68 5.63
CA ALA A 366 16.68 -13.14 4.28
C ALA A 366 15.28 -12.60 4.05
N PHE A 367 14.65 -12.05 5.11
CA PHE A 367 13.26 -11.64 5.13
C PHE A 367 12.90 -10.68 4.00
N GLY A 368 13.68 -9.61 3.82
CA GLY A 368 13.41 -8.60 2.77
C GLY A 368 13.48 -9.16 1.36
N ALA A 369 14.49 -9.97 1.07
CA ALA A 369 14.66 -10.59 -0.24
C ALA A 369 13.55 -11.60 -0.54
N ILE A 370 13.15 -12.43 0.45
CA ILE A 370 12.05 -13.39 0.31
C ILE A 370 10.72 -12.67 0.13
N GLN A 371 10.48 -11.61 0.90
CA GLN A 371 9.28 -10.78 0.78
C GLN A 371 9.20 -10.14 -0.62
N GLY A 372 10.32 -9.61 -1.12
CA GLY A 372 10.41 -9.05 -2.47
C GLY A 372 10.08 -10.07 -3.57
N LEU A 373 10.61 -11.30 -3.47
CA LEU A 373 10.33 -12.37 -4.43
C LEU A 373 8.86 -12.81 -4.40
N ILE A 374 8.28 -13.00 -3.22
CA ILE A 374 6.87 -13.38 -3.07
C ILE A 374 5.97 -12.26 -3.60
N GLN A 375 6.29 -11.01 -3.30
CA GLN A 375 5.52 -9.87 -3.78
C GLN A 375 5.66 -9.70 -5.30
N GLY A 376 6.88 -9.83 -5.84
CA GLY A 376 7.14 -9.79 -7.28
C GLY A 376 6.40 -10.89 -8.03
N GLY A 377 6.41 -12.12 -7.51
CA GLY A 377 5.65 -13.22 -8.10
C GLY A 377 4.13 -13.03 -8.02
N ALA A 378 3.61 -12.47 -6.94
CA ALA A 378 2.19 -12.16 -6.80
C ALA A 378 1.72 -11.03 -7.76
N ILE A 379 2.63 -10.17 -8.20
CA ILE A 379 2.35 -9.09 -9.18
C ILE A 379 1.82 -9.65 -10.50
N ALA A 380 2.19 -10.86 -10.91
CA ALA A 380 1.61 -11.49 -12.10
C ALA A 380 0.06 -11.51 -12.05
N GLY A 381 -0.53 -11.85 -10.88
CA GLY A 381 -1.97 -11.74 -10.66
C GLY A 381 -2.47 -10.28 -10.74
N GLY A 382 -1.68 -9.34 -10.20
CA GLY A 382 -1.99 -7.92 -10.24
C GLY A 382 -2.01 -7.32 -11.65
N VAL A 383 -1.15 -7.79 -12.53
CA VAL A 383 -1.13 -7.39 -13.95
C VAL A 383 -2.34 -7.93 -14.71
N PHE A 384 -2.68 -9.21 -14.46
CA PHE A 384 -3.78 -9.87 -15.16
C PHE A 384 -5.16 -9.33 -14.77
N GLY A 385 -5.39 -9.05 -13.48
CA GLY A 385 -6.72 -8.72 -12.94
C GLY A 385 -7.44 -7.57 -13.65
N PRO A 386 -6.84 -6.37 -13.78
CA PRO A 386 -7.52 -5.23 -14.41
C PRO A 386 -7.91 -5.48 -15.87
N VAL A 387 -7.02 -6.06 -16.67
CA VAL A 387 -7.29 -6.38 -18.07
C VAL A 387 -8.37 -7.45 -18.19
N PHE A 388 -8.35 -8.46 -17.32
CA PHE A 388 -9.37 -9.50 -17.27
C PHE A 388 -10.77 -8.92 -16.99
N PHE A 389 -10.91 -8.06 -15.96
CA PHE A 389 -12.18 -7.42 -15.64
C PHE A 389 -12.67 -6.53 -16.80
N GLY A 390 -11.77 -5.73 -17.39
CA GLY A 390 -12.08 -4.90 -18.54
C GLY A 390 -12.55 -5.72 -19.74
N ARG A 391 -11.80 -6.79 -20.11
CA ARG A 391 -12.15 -7.65 -21.24
C ARG A 391 -13.46 -8.38 -21.05
N VAL A 392 -13.74 -8.90 -19.85
CA VAL A 392 -15.02 -9.52 -19.54
C VAL A 392 -16.15 -8.52 -19.75
N PHE A 393 -16.01 -7.28 -19.28
CA PHE A 393 -17.02 -6.24 -19.47
C PHE A 393 -17.20 -5.89 -20.96
N ASP A 394 -16.12 -5.71 -21.72
CA ASP A 394 -16.18 -5.35 -23.14
C ASP A 394 -16.95 -6.41 -23.98
N VAL A 395 -16.85 -7.70 -23.57
CA VAL A 395 -17.52 -8.80 -24.28
C VAL A 395 -18.96 -9.04 -23.79
N THR A 396 -19.19 -8.93 -22.48
CA THR A 396 -20.47 -9.33 -21.85
C THR A 396 -21.33 -8.14 -21.44
N HIS A 397 -20.81 -6.91 -21.51
CA HIS A 397 -21.41 -5.67 -21.00
C HIS A 397 -21.85 -5.79 -19.53
N SER A 398 -21.14 -6.64 -18.76
CA SER A 398 -21.44 -6.89 -17.36
C SER A 398 -20.18 -7.34 -16.60
N TYR A 399 -20.07 -6.95 -15.33
CA TYR A 399 -19.02 -7.43 -14.44
C TYR A 399 -19.37 -8.74 -13.70
N HIS A 400 -20.61 -9.25 -13.80
CA HIS A 400 -21.05 -10.43 -13.05
C HIS A 400 -20.14 -11.63 -13.25
N LEU A 401 -19.77 -11.94 -14.50
CA LEU A 401 -18.88 -13.06 -14.80
C LEU A 401 -17.48 -12.87 -14.19
N ALA A 402 -16.94 -11.65 -14.25
CA ALA A 402 -15.63 -11.35 -13.65
C ALA A 402 -15.68 -11.50 -12.12
N LEU A 403 -16.77 -11.07 -11.47
CA LEU A 403 -16.99 -11.23 -10.03
C LEU A 403 -17.12 -12.70 -9.63
N TYR A 404 -17.86 -13.51 -10.37
CA TYR A 404 -17.97 -14.95 -10.10
C TYR A 404 -16.63 -15.67 -10.25
N ILE A 405 -15.89 -15.41 -11.33
CA ILE A 405 -14.58 -16.04 -11.57
C ILE A 405 -13.57 -15.61 -10.49
N SER A 406 -13.50 -14.32 -10.17
CA SER A 406 -12.60 -13.83 -9.12
C SER A 406 -12.95 -14.38 -7.73
N SER A 407 -14.25 -14.53 -7.45
CA SER A 407 -14.73 -15.18 -6.22
C SER A 407 -14.31 -16.66 -6.17
N ALA A 408 -14.45 -17.39 -7.25
CA ALA A 408 -14.03 -18.79 -7.35
C ALA A 408 -12.51 -18.95 -7.18
N ILE A 409 -11.72 -18.06 -7.81
CA ILE A 409 -10.25 -18.01 -7.66
C ILE A 409 -9.85 -17.73 -6.21
N SER A 410 -10.49 -16.74 -5.57
CA SER A 410 -10.22 -16.41 -4.15
C SER A 410 -10.66 -17.53 -3.22
N ALA A 411 -11.77 -18.21 -3.51
CA ALA A 411 -12.23 -19.38 -2.76
C ALA A 411 -11.26 -20.56 -2.89
N ALA A 412 -10.66 -20.77 -4.07
CA ALA A 412 -9.63 -21.81 -4.27
C ALA A 412 -8.35 -21.52 -3.46
N ALA A 413 -8.07 -20.27 -3.10
CA ALA A 413 -6.95 -19.93 -2.23
C ALA A 413 -7.19 -20.34 -0.76
N ILE A 414 -8.45 -20.53 -0.31
CA ILE A 414 -8.76 -20.89 1.08
C ILE A 414 -8.18 -22.25 1.47
N PRO A 415 -8.44 -23.38 0.75
CA PRO A 415 -7.82 -24.64 1.08
C PRO A 415 -6.29 -24.59 0.97
N ALA A 416 -5.72 -23.84 0.01
CA ALA A 416 -4.28 -23.66 -0.09
C ALA A 416 -3.67 -22.98 1.14
N ALA A 417 -4.39 -22.04 1.78
CA ALA A 417 -3.97 -21.40 3.02
C ALA A 417 -3.85 -22.40 4.19
N PHE A 418 -4.73 -23.40 4.28
CA PHE A 418 -4.64 -24.46 5.30
C PHE A 418 -3.46 -25.42 5.09
N LEU A 419 -2.97 -25.54 3.85
CA LEU A 419 -1.80 -26.37 3.51
C LEU A 419 -0.46 -25.69 3.84
N LEU A 420 -0.44 -24.39 4.23
CA LEU A 420 0.78 -23.69 4.62
C LEU A 420 1.47 -24.42 5.79
N PRO A 421 2.78 -24.73 5.69
CA PRO A 421 3.51 -25.45 6.74
C PRO A 421 3.91 -24.52 7.90
N LEU A 422 2.94 -23.83 8.48
CA LEU A 422 3.17 -22.94 9.61
C LEU A 422 3.38 -23.75 10.90
N PRO A 423 4.29 -23.31 11.80
CA PRO A 423 4.48 -23.94 13.08
C PRO A 423 3.16 -23.86 13.89
N ARG A 424 2.75 -24.98 14.48
CA ARG A 424 1.58 -25.01 15.40
C ARG A 424 1.95 -24.21 16.64
N ARG A 425 1.34 -23.05 16.83
CA ARG A 425 1.46 -22.30 18.09
C ARG A 425 0.65 -23.00 19.17
N SER A 426 1.29 -23.42 20.23
CA SER A 426 0.57 -23.77 21.44
C SER A 426 -0.10 -22.50 22.00
N PRO A 427 -1.37 -22.56 22.46
CA PRO A 427 -2.01 -21.41 23.08
C PRO A 427 -1.15 -20.94 24.25
N ARG A 428 -0.71 -19.67 24.19
CA ARG A 428 0.03 -19.04 25.30
C ARG A 428 -0.80 -19.18 26.56
N ARG A 429 -0.36 -20.01 27.51
CA ARG A 429 -0.93 -20.03 28.86
C ARG A 429 -0.85 -18.59 29.39
N ARG A 430 -2.04 -18.07 29.77
CA ARG A 430 -2.14 -16.82 30.51
C ARG A 430 -1.19 -16.91 31.72
N ARG A 431 -0.19 -16.05 31.78
CA ARG A 431 0.47 -15.64 33.02
C ARG A 431 -0.06 -14.28 33.40
#